data_a14e25d5f363376df04f8446232258db
#
_entry.id   a14e25d5f363376df04f8446232258db
#
_cell.length_a   1.000
_cell.length_b   1.000
_cell.length_c   1.000
_cell.angle_alpha   90.00
_cell.angle_beta   90.00
_cell.angle_gamma   90.00
#
_symmetry.space_group_name_H-M   'P 1'
#
loop_
_entity.id
_entity.type
_entity.pdbx_description
1 polymer ?
#
loop_
_entity_poly.entity_id
_entity_poly.type
_entity_poly.pdbx_seq_one_letter_code
_entity_poly.pdbx_strand_id
1 'polypeptide(L)'
;RTLAGVLECPATEETYWALPGEGAFLNGRRIAVRRPAAMVEIGGPKPLIGLMPAEWQGRLSRVPYIPSLAYRLAMVANGRLDATFVKPNAHDWDIAAADLILREAGGALLDQNGRAPRYAGEVIHHGALVAGSGELLAVLSGIIAGLDG
;
A
#
# COMPACT_ATOMS: atom_id res chain seq x y z
N ARG A 1 9.30 13.28 10.40
CA ARG A 1 9.09 12.03 11.14
C ARG A 1 7.66 11.95 11.66
N THR A 2 6.97 10.87 11.36
CA THR A 2 5.60 10.66 11.79
C THR A 2 5.59 10.06 13.20
N LEU A 3 5.00 10.78 14.15
CA LEU A 3 4.90 10.31 15.54
C LEU A 3 3.68 9.41 15.75
N ALA A 4 2.62 9.66 15.01
CA ALA A 4 1.41 8.85 15.07
C ALA A 4 0.69 8.98 13.74
N GLY A 5 -0.04 7.96 13.35
CA GLY A 5 -0.88 8.00 12.16
C GLY A 5 -2.32 7.64 12.52
N VAL A 6 -3.26 8.47 12.09
CA VAL A 6 -4.68 8.22 12.26
C VAL A 6 -5.36 8.43 10.91
N LEU A 7 -6.16 7.45 10.49
CA LEU A 7 -6.95 7.53 9.28
C LEU A 7 -8.40 7.18 9.62
N GLU A 8 -9.29 8.12 9.37
CA GLU A 8 -10.72 7.89 9.58
C GLU A 8 -11.42 7.70 8.24
N CYS A 9 -12.23 6.65 8.16
CA CYS A 9 -13.03 6.33 7.00
C CYS A 9 -14.51 6.32 7.41
N PRO A 10 -15.16 7.50 7.46
CA PRO A 10 -16.52 7.59 8.02
C PRO A 10 -17.56 6.75 7.28
N ALA A 11 -17.43 6.62 5.95
CA ALA A 11 -18.37 5.86 5.15
C ALA A 11 -18.43 4.38 5.53
N THR A 12 -17.34 3.84 6.08
CA THR A 12 -17.24 2.44 6.51
C THR A 12 -17.18 2.30 8.03
N GLU A 13 -17.26 3.42 8.75
CA GLU A 13 -17.13 3.45 10.21
C GLU A 13 -15.83 2.83 10.70
N GLU A 14 -14.74 3.09 9.97
CA GLU A 14 -13.43 2.53 10.29
C GLU A 14 -12.48 3.63 10.75
N THR A 15 -11.79 3.40 11.86
CA THR A 15 -10.71 4.25 12.33
C THR A 15 -9.46 3.41 12.49
N TYR A 16 -8.44 3.76 11.68
CA TYR A 16 -7.13 3.12 11.74
C TYR A 16 -6.18 4.02 12.50
N TRP A 17 -5.30 3.43 13.30
CA TRP A 17 -4.24 4.20 13.95
C TRP A 17 -3.01 3.34 14.17
N ALA A 18 -1.88 4.00 14.31
CA ALA A 18 -0.61 3.35 14.59
C ALA A 18 0.33 4.28 15.32
N LEU A 19 1.18 3.69 16.14
CA LEU A 19 2.28 4.38 16.80
C LEU A 19 3.56 3.61 16.47
N PRO A 20 4.69 4.31 16.23
CA PRO A 20 5.93 3.63 15.90
C PRO A 20 6.32 2.60 16.97
N GLY A 21 6.55 1.37 16.55
CA GLY A 21 6.95 0.27 17.42
C GLY A 21 5.82 -0.39 18.19
N GLU A 22 4.58 0.06 18.06
CA GLU A 22 3.46 -0.48 18.84
C GLU A 22 2.41 -1.19 18.01
N GLY A 23 2.58 -1.24 16.70
CA GLY A 23 1.64 -1.91 15.82
C GLY A 23 0.58 -1.01 15.27
N ALA A 24 -0.30 -1.59 14.45
CA ALA A 24 -1.41 -0.89 13.82
C ALA A 24 -2.74 -1.48 14.27
N PHE A 25 -3.77 -0.63 14.30
CA PHE A 25 -5.07 -1.01 14.85
C PHE A 25 -6.20 -0.49 13.98
N LEU A 26 -7.26 -1.28 13.87
CA LEU A 26 -8.52 -0.90 13.23
C LEU A 26 -9.63 -1.05 14.26
N ASN A 27 -10.29 0.05 14.59
CA ASN A 27 -11.37 0.07 15.58
C ASN A 27 -10.97 -0.62 16.89
N GLY A 28 -9.71 -0.40 17.32
CA GLY A 28 -9.20 -0.96 18.56
C GLY A 28 -8.66 -2.38 18.47
N ARG A 29 -8.74 -3.01 17.30
CA ARG A 29 -8.19 -4.36 17.10
C ARG A 29 -6.88 -4.29 16.36
N ARG A 30 -5.89 -5.05 16.82
CA ARG A 30 -4.61 -5.12 16.13
C ARG A 30 -4.78 -5.75 14.75
N ILE A 31 -4.14 -5.15 13.75
CA ILE A 31 -4.18 -5.64 12.37
C ILE A 31 -2.80 -5.96 11.87
N ALA A 32 -2.75 -6.79 10.82
CA ALA A 32 -1.51 -7.14 10.14
C ALA A 32 -1.81 -7.45 8.68
N VAL A 33 -0.79 -7.27 7.84
CA VAL A 33 -0.86 -7.71 6.45
C VAL A 33 -1.05 -9.22 6.40
N ARG A 34 -1.66 -9.71 5.32
CA ARG A 34 -1.85 -11.15 5.15
C ARG A 34 -0.82 -11.72 4.18
N ARG A 35 -0.59 -13.01 4.25
CA ARG A 35 0.17 -13.72 3.23
C ARG A 35 -0.77 -13.99 2.05
N PRO A 36 -0.32 -13.81 0.81
CA PRO A 36 -1.15 -14.10 -0.34
C PRO A 36 -1.61 -15.56 -0.35
N ALA A 37 -2.89 -15.76 -0.63
CA ALA A 37 -3.48 -17.09 -0.82
C ALA A 37 -3.29 -17.52 -2.28
N ALA A 38 -4.01 -18.56 -2.71
CA ALA A 38 -3.97 -19.02 -4.09
C ALA A 38 -4.34 -17.92 -5.06
N MET A 39 -5.36 -17.10 -4.72
CA MET A 39 -5.71 -15.91 -5.47
C MET A 39 -5.14 -14.68 -4.77
N VAL A 40 -4.51 -13.82 -5.54
CA VAL A 40 -3.87 -12.59 -5.04
C VAL A 40 -4.72 -11.40 -5.45
N GLU A 41 -5.23 -10.68 -4.46
CA GLU A 41 -6.03 -9.48 -4.72
C GLU A 41 -5.10 -8.27 -4.80
N ILE A 42 -5.14 -7.61 -5.97
CA ILE A 42 -4.21 -6.54 -6.28
C ILE A 42 -4.96 -5.31 -6.82
N GLY A 43 -4.55 -4.13 -6.36
CA GLY A 43 -5.08 -2.87 -6.83
C GLY A 43 -4.11 -2.16 -7.78
N GLY A 44 -4.64 -1.19 -8.52
CA GLY A 44 -3.84 -0.34 -9.37
C GLY A 44 -4.24 -0.39 -10.84
N PRO A 45 -3.49 0.36 -11.68
CA PRO A 45 -3.77 0.42 -13.11
C PRO A 45 -3.55 -0.92 -13.80
N LYS A 46 -4.46 -1.28 -14.71
CA LYS A 46 -4.32 -2.52 -15.49
C LYS A 46 -2.97 -2.66 -16.19
N PRO A 47 -2.43 -1.61 -16.82
CA PRO A 47 -1.14 -1.76 -17.49
C PRO A 47 0.00 -2.19 -16.57
N LEU A 48 0.01 -1.74 -15.33
CA LEU A 48 1.04 -2.14 -14.37
C LEU A 48 0.83 -3.59 -13.91
N ILE A 49 -0.43 -3.95 -13.65
CA ILE A 49 -0.76 -5.32 -13.26
C ILE A 49 -0.40 -6.28 -14.39
N GLY A 50 -0.57 -5.85 -15.64
CA GLY A 50 -0.20 -6.65 -16.81
C GLY A 50 1.30 -6.93 -16.94
N LEU A 51 2.14 -6.18 -16.21
CA LEU A 51 3.59 -6.40 -16.21
C LEU A 51 4.03 -7.46 -15.18
N MET A 52 3.10 -7.97 -14.39
CA MET A 52 3.43 -9.04 -13.43
C MET A 52 3.97 -10.26 -14.16
N PRO A 53 4.97 -10.95 -13.58
CA PRO A 53 5.51 -12.18 -14.21
C PRO A 53 4.44 -13.23 -14.47
N ALA A 54 4.67 -14.04 -15.50
CA ALA A 54 3.70 -15.06 -15.93
C ALA A 54 3.26 -15.99 -14.80
N GLU A 55 4.16 -16.31 -13.89
CA GLU A 55 3.87 -17.18 -12.75
C GLU A 55 2.84 -16.61 -11.79
N TRP A 56 2.62 -15.28 -11.82
CA TRP A 56 1.62 -14.62 -11.00
C TRP A 56 0.30 -14.38 -11.75
N GLN A 57 0.34 -14.26 -13.07
CA GLN A 57 -0.83 -13.84 -13.86
C GLN A 57 -2.07 -14.70 -13.63
N GLY A 58 -1.93 -16.00 -13.52
CA GLY A 58 -3.08 -16.89 -13.30
C GLY A 58 -3.67 -16.79 -11.89
N ARG A 59 -3.02 -16.08 -10.99
CA ARG A 59 -3.43 -15.94 -9.59
C ARG A 59 -3.95 -14.56 -9.25
N LEU A 60 -3.89 -13.61 -10.19
CA LEU A 60 -4.24 -12.22 -9.91
C LEU A 60 -5.75 -11.98 -10.03
N SER A 61 -6.29 -11.28 -9.04
CA SER A 61 -7.64 -10.77 -9.07
C SER A 61 -7.54 -9.26 -8.86
N ARG A 62 -7.86 -8.49 -9.90
CA ARG A 62 -7.81 -7.04 -9.80
C ARG A 62 -9.04 -6.53 -9.07
N VAL A 63 -8.82 -5.80 -7.98
CA VAL A 63 -9.93 -5.23 -7.24
C VAL A 63 -10.50 -4.01 -7.97
N PRO A 64 -11.80 -3.69 -7.77
CA PRO A 64 -12.38 -2.48 -8.34
C PRO A 64 -11.63 -1.23 -7.89
N TYR A 65 -11.70 -0.18 -8.69
CA TYR A 65 -11.05 1.09 -8.37
C TYR A 65 -11.52 1.63 -7.03
N ILE A 66 -10.55 2.00 -6.19
CA ILE A 66 -10.80 2.62 -4.89
C ILE A 66 -10.18 4.02 -4.94
N PRO A 67 -11.00 5.08 -4.90
CA PRO A 67 -10.49 6.44 -5.07
C PRO A 67 -9.47 6.88 -4.03
N SER A 68 -9.65 6.52 -2.77
CA SER A 68 -8.73 6.94 -1.72
C SER A 68 -7.50 6.05 -1.70
N LEU A 69 -6.34 6.65 -1.97
CA LEU A 69 -5.06 5.95 -1.85
C LEU A 69 -4.82 5.54 -0.40
N ALA A 70 -5.06 6.45 0.55
CA ALA A 70 -4.85 6.14 1.97
C ALA A 70 -5.70 4.94 2.40
N TYR A 71 -6.94 4.85 1.92
CA TYR A 71 -7.80 3.72 2.23
C TYR A 71 -7.26 2.42 1.62
N ARG A 72 -6.74 2.48 0.38
CA ARG A 72 -6.12 1.29 -0.24
C ARG A 72 -4.94 0.78 0.57
N LEU A 73 -4.09 1.69 1.06
CA LEU A 73 -2.96 1.30 1.91
C LEU A 73 -3.46 0.67 3.22
N ALA A 74 -4.51 1.22 3.80
CA ALA A 74 -5.12 0.66 5.00
C ALA A 74 -5.71 -0.73 4.73
N MET A 75 -6.27 -0.97 3.54
CA MET A 75 -6.76 -2.29 3.16
C MET A 75 -5.64 -3.32 3.07
N VAL A 76 -4.47 -2.92 2.60
CA VAL A 76 -3.29 -3.80 2.62
C VAL A 76 -2.90 -4.08 4.06
N ALA A 77 -2.90 -3.05 4.91
CA ALA A 77 -2.52 -3.17 6.32
C ALA A 77 -3.44 -4.14 7.08
N ASN A 78 -4.73 -4.17 6.76
CA ASN A 78 -5.67 -5.02 7.49
C ASN A 78 -5.91 -6.40 6.84
N GLY A 79 -5.19 -6.71 5.76
CA GLY A 79 -5.28 -8.01 5.11
C GLY A 79 -6.44 -8.17 4.14
N ARG A 80 -7.14 -7.10 3.77
CA ARG A 80 -8.21 -7.17 2.76
C ARG A 80 -7.70 -7.12 1.33
N LEU A 81 -6.48 -6.62 1.15
CA LEU A 81 -5.85 -6.46 -0.15
C LEU A 81 -4.41 -6.94 -0.02
N ASP A 82 -3.93 -7.69 -0.99
CA ASP A 82 -2.56 -8.22 -0.90
C ASP A 82 -1.51 -7.19 -1.26
N ALA A 83 -1.78 -6.38 -2.27
CA ALA A 83 -0.84 -5.37 -2.73
C ALA A 83 -1.54 -4.36 -3.64
N THR A 84 -0.89 -3.22 -3.87
CA THR A 84 -1.38 -2.24 -4.83
C THR A 84 -0.23 -1.49 -5.48
N PHE A 85 -0.41 -1.19 -6.78
CA PHE A 85 0.40 -0.19 -7.46
C PHE A 85 -0.22 1.19 -7.21
N VAL A 86 0.61 2.21 -7.20
CA VAL A 86 0.20 3.60 -7.01
C VAL A 86 0.75 4.45 -8.15
N LYS A 87 -0.13 5.21 -8.80
CA LYS A 87 0.27 6.09 -9.88
C LYS A 87 1.22 7.19 -9.40
N PRO A 88 2.11 7.69 -10.29
CA PRO A 88 2.94 8.85 -9.95
C PRO A 88 2.08 10.05 -9.53
N ASN A 89 2.60 10.79 -8.57
CA ASN A 89 2.01 12.05 -8.11
C ASN A 89 0.54 11.94 -7.66
N ALA A 90 0.19 10.81 -7.07
CA ALA A 90 -1.12 10.67 -6.45
C ALA A 90 -1.24 11.65 -5.28
N HIS A 91 -2.36 12.34 -5.21
CA HIS A 91 -2.62 13.30 -4.15
C HIS A 91 -3.47 12.67 -3.06
N ASP A 92 -2.93 12.61 -1.85
CA ASP A 92 -3.68 12.15 -0.70
C ASP A 92 -2.99 12.69 0.55
N TRP A 93 -3.70 13.53 1.28
CA TRP A 93 -3.17 14.19 2.47
C TRP A 93 -2.86 13.20 3.60
N ASP A 94 -3.52 12.04 3.58
CA ASP A 94 -3.38 11.05 4.64
C ASP A 94 -2.35 9.97 4.31
N ILE A 95 -1.57 10.14 3.25
CA ILE A 95 -0.64 9.10 2.81
C ILE A 95 0.44 8.79 3.86
N ALA A 96 0.91 9.82 4.58
CA ALA A 96 1.93 9.60 5.61
C ALA A 96 1.37 8.78 6.78
N ALA A 97 0.13 9.06 7.18
CA ALA A 97 -0.54 8.28 8.22
C ALA A 97 -0.76 6.84 7.75
N ALA A 98 -1.24 6.66 6.53
CA ALA A 98 -1.48 5.33 5.97
C ALA A 98 -0.18 4.54 5.82
N ASP A 99 0.92 5.20 5.46
CA ASP A 99 2.23 4.56 5.36
C ASP A 99 2.69 4.04 6.73
N LEU A 100 2.54 4.84 7.79
CA LEU A 100 2.87 4.38 9.14
C LEU A 100 2.00 3.18 9.55
N ILE A 101 0.70 3.26 9.29
CA ILE A 101 -0.23 2.16 9.59
C ILE A 101 0.21 0.89 8.87
N LEU A 102 0.56 1.00 7.58
CA LEU A 102 1.01 -0.14 6.80
C LEU A 102 2.31 -0.72 7.35
N ARG A 103 3.29 0.13 7.66
CA ARG A 103 4.57 -0.35 8.21
C ARG A 103 4.39 -1.05 9.54
N GLU A 104 3.55 -0.51 10.42
CA GLU A 104 3.30 -1.12 11.71
C GLU A 104 2.49 -2.41 11.60
N ALA A 105 1.77 -2.60 10.50
CA ALA A 105 1.07 -3.85 10.21
C ALA A 105 1.95 -4.91 9.54
N GLY A 106 3.20 -4.59 9.23
CA GLY A 106 4.16 -5.53 8.65
C GLY A 106 4.36 -5.41 7.15
N GLY A 107 3.77 -4.40 6.51
CA GLY A 107 3.97 -4.12 5.10
C GLY A 107 4.89 -2.94 4.87
N ALA A 108 4.95 -2.50 3.63
CA ALA A 108 5.71 -1.31 3.28
C ALA A 108 5.18 -0.65 2.02
N LEU A 109 5.41 0.64 1.93
CA LEU A 109 5.19 1.46 0.73
C LEU A 109 6.58 1.80 0.20
N LEU A 110 6.86 1.47 -1.06
CA LEU A 110 8.19 1.64 -1.65
C LEU A 110 8.12 2.44 -2.94
N ASP A 111 9.17 3.23 -3.18
CA ASP A 111 9.33 3.97 -4.42
C ASP A 111 10.09 3.13 -5.46
N GLN A 112 10.43 3.75 -6.61
CA GLN A 112 11.12 3.08 -7.71
C GLN A 112 12.53 2.63 -7.37
N ASN A 113 13.10 3.15 -6.30
CA ASN A 113 14.41 2.76 -5.82
C ASN A 113 14.34 1.70 -4.71
N GLY A 114 13.15 1.19 -4.42
CA GLY A 114 12.94 0.21 -3.36
C GLY A 114 13.03 0.81 -1.97
N ARG A 115 12.81 2.11 -1.84
CA ARG A 115 12.91 2.84 -0.57
C ARG A 115 11.57 3.42 -0.16
N ALA A 116 11.42 3.67 1.14
CA ALA A 116 10.25 4.38 1.64
C ALA A 116 10.20 5.79 1.06
N PRO A 117 9.02 6.28 0.65
CA PRO A 117 8.90 7.65 0.15
C PRO A 117 9.27 8.65 1.22
N ARG A 118 9.78 9.79 0.79
CA ARG A 118 10.11 10.90 1.69
C ARG A 118 8.95 11.89 1.75
N TYR A 119 8.62 12.28 2.95
CA TYR A 119 7.58 13.27 3.20
C TYR A 119 8.26 14.56 3.66
N ALA A 120 8.36 15.53 2.77
CA ALA A 120 8.93 16.83 3.07
C ALA A 120 7.99 17.89 2.50
N GLY A 121 7.30 18.60 3.39
CA GLY A 121 6.36 19.64 2.98
C GLY A 121 4.95 19.10 2.69
N GLU A 122 4.12 19.97 2.13
CA GLU A 122 2.69 19.71 1.95
C GLU A 122 2.37 18.99 0.65
N VAL A 123 3.23 19.09 -0.35
CA VAL A 123 3.01 18.48 -1.66
C VAL A 123 4.14 17.51 -1.92
N ILE A 124 3.78 16.26 -2.14
CA ILE A 124 4.75 15.21 -2.40
C ILE A 124 4.69 14.86 -3.87
N HIS A 125 5.80 15.11 -4.56
CA HIS A 125 5.96 14.64 -5.93
C HIS A 125 6.71 13.32 -5.86
N HIS A 126 6.11 12.29 -6.37
CA HIS A 126 6.72 10.95 -6.37
C HIS A 126 6.48 10.26 -7.70
N GLY A 127 7.35 9.32 -8.04
CA GLY A 127 7.11 8.40 -9.15
C GLY A 127 6.07 7.35 -8.77
N ALA A 128 6.03 6.25 -9.50
CA ALA A 128 5.18 5.14 -9.13
C ALA A 128 5.61 4.58 -7.78
N LEU A 129 4.63 4.13 -7.00
CA LEU A 129 4.88 3.48 -5.72
C LEU A 129 4.21 2.10 -5.72
N VAL A 130 4.65 1.24 -4.82
CA VAL A 130 4.01 -0.05 -4.58
C VAL A 130 3.84 -0.26 -3.09
N ALA A 131 2.77 -0.95 -2.71
CA ALA A 131 2.50 -1.30 -1.32
C ALA A 131 2.16 -2.77 -1.22
N GLY A 132 2.62 -3.42 -0.17
CA GLY A 132 2.39 -4.83 0.06
C GLY A 132 3.34 -5.37 1.11
N SER A 133 3.63 -6.66 1.03
CA SER A 133 4.55 -7.31 1.95
C SER A 133 5.25 -8.50 1.28
N GLY A 134 6.36 -8.93 1.88
CA GLY A 134 7.07 -10.15 1.50
C GLY A 134 7.51 -10.21 0.05
N GLU A 135 7.47 -11.41 -0.50
CA GLU A 135 7.90 -11.67 -1.88
C GLU A 135 7.08 -10.89 -2.90
N LEU A 136 5.77 -10.78 -2.69
CA LEU A 136 4.91 -10.05 -3.60
C LEU A 136 5.33 -8.59 -3.70
N LEU A 137 5.64 -7.95 -2.59
CA LEU A 137 6.12 -6.57 -2.59
C LEU A 137 7.43 -6.45 -3.39
N ALA A 138 8.33 -7.40 -3.23
CA ALA A 138 9.60 -7.40 -3.99
C ALA A 138 9.35 -7.49 -5.49
N VAL A 139 8.39 -8.31 -5.91
CA VAL A 139 8.02 -8.43 -7.33
C VAL A 139 7.47 -7.09 -7.85
N LEU A 140 6.54 -6.47 -7.13
CA LEU A 140 5.98 -5.18 -7.55
C LEU A 140 7.05 -4.09 -7.60
N SER A 141 7.94 -4.06 -6.63
CA SER A 141 9.05 -3.10 -6.58
C SER A 141 9.94 -3.23 -7.81
N GLY A 142 10.24 -4.47 -8.22
CA GLY A 142 11.04 -4.73 -9.43
C GLY A 142 10.36 -4.21 -10.69
N ILE A 143 9.04 -4.30 -10.76
CA ILE A 143 8.30 -3.82 -11.92
C ILE A 143 8.40 -2.30 -12.05
N ILE A 144 8.15 -1.55 -10.97
CA ILE A 144 8.21 -0.08 -11.06
C ILE A 144 9.65 0.42 -11.23
N ALA A 145 10.64 -0.32 -10.76
CA ALA A 145 12.05 0.02 -10.97
C ALA A 145 12.40 0.02 -12.46
N GLY A 146 11.74 -0.83 -13.24
CA GLY A 146 11.97 -0.92 -14.69
C GLY A 146 11.25 0.15 -15.51
N LEU A 147 10.33 0.91 -14.93
CA LEU A 147 9.54 1.88 -15.69
C LEU A 147 10.35 3.06 -16.22
N ASP A 148 11.41 3.42 -15.53
CA ASP A 148 12.27 4.55 -15.91
C ASP A 148 13.48 4.12 -16.72
N GLY A 149 13.55 2.85 -17.03
CA GLY A 149 14.69 2.20 -17.68
C GLY A 149 15.08 2.71 -19.04
#